data_4d782b2369d70a8ea16dfe487d0a87b7
#
_entry.id   4d782b2369d70a8ea16dfe487d0a87b7
#
_cell.length_a   1.000
_cell.length_b   1.000
_cell.length_c   1.000
_cell.angle_alpha   90.00
_cell.angle_beta   90.00
_cell.angle_gamma   90.00
#
_symmetry.space_group_name_H-M   'P 1'
#
loop_
_entity.id
_entity.type
_entity.pdbx_description
1 polymer ?
#
loop_
_entity_poly.entity_id
_entity_poly.type
_entity_poly.pdbx_seq_one_letter_code
_entity_poly.pdbx_strand_id
1 'polypeptide(L)'
;MEQFPSLTHKNRKAIRYLVVDDSVFARKNVARIVESFGGEIVGEAGDGCTAITEYDRTKPDMVLMDITMPQMEGIEAAERIVRAHPDARIVMVSSVGYQENIVAALQKGARHFVQKPVKPEILYEVIKYVMGEDAIAAAPAAQEN
;
A
#
# COMPACT_ATOMS: atom_id res chain seq x y z
N MET A 1 -0.05 -17.75 -15.15
CA MET A 1 -0.02 -16.61 -14.26
C MET A 1 -1.39 -16.32 -13.72
N GLU A 2 -1.48 -16.16 -12.41
CA GLU A 2 -2.76 -15.87 -11.80
C GLU A 2 -3.23 -14.49 -12.17
N GLN A 3 -4.51 -14.38 -12.32
CA GLN A 3 -5.14 -13.10 -12.54
C GLN A 3 -6.14 -12.83 -11.44
N PHE A 4 -6.19 -11.58 -11.03
CA PHE A 4 -7.10 -11.15 -9.99
C PHE A 4 -8.09 -10.17 -10.60
N PRO A 5 -9.34 -10.20 -10.15
CA PRO A 5 -10.29 -9.17 -10.61
C PRO A 5 -9.74 -7.79 -10.26
N SER A 6 -9.92 -6.84 -11.16
CA SER A 6 -9.48 -5.47 -10.89
C SER A 6 -10.16 -4.92 -9.66
N LEU A 7 -9.40 -4.19 -8.86
CA LEU A 7 -9.93 -3.48 -7.70
C LEU A 7 -10.01 -2.00 -8.04
N THR A 8 -11.20 -1.44 -7.90
CA THR A 8 -11.39 0.00 -8.12
C THR A 8 -11.94 0.62 -6.85
N HIS A 9 -11.77 1.93 -6.75
CA HIS A 9 -12.42 2.69 -5.70
C HIS A 9 -13.94 2.67 -5.97
N LYS A 10 -14.74 2.83 -4.90
CA LYS A 10 -16.20 2.79 -5.05
C LYS A 10 -16.72 3.89 -5.98
N ASN A 11 -15.91 4.92 -6.24
CA ASN A 11 -16.27 5.95 -7.21
C ASN A 11 -15.99 5.51 -8.64
N ARG A 12 -15.65 4.25 -8.86
CA ARG A 12 -15.41 3.59 -10.15
C ARG A 12 -14.13 4.04 -10.83
N LYS A 13 -13.22 4.69 -10.09
CA LYS A 13 -11.90 5.04 -10.59
C LYS A 13 -10.87 4.07 -10.01
N ALA A 14 -9.69 4.04 -10.63
CA ALA A 14 -8.62 3.21 -10.14
C ALA A 14 -8.28 3.60 -8.70
N ILE A 15 -7.89 2.60 -7.89
CA ILE A 15 -7.34 2.91 -6.57
C ILE A 15 -5.97 3.53 -6.79
N ARG A 16 -5.70 4.62 -6.08
CA ARG A 16 -4.48 5.42 -6.25
C ARG A 16 -3.51 5.07 -5.14
N TYR A 17 -2.31 4.66 -5.51
CA TYR A 17 -1.31 4.17 -4.56
C TYR A 17 -0.08 5.06 -4.51
N LEU A 18 0.44 5.24 -3.31
CA LEU A 18 1.78 5.78 -3.09
C LEU A 18 2.65 4.61 -2.63
N VAL A 19 3.75 4.35 -3.33
CA VAL A 19 4.64 3.24 -3.02
C VAL A 19 5.95 3.80 -2.46
N VAL A 20 6.32 3.32 -1.27
CA VAL A 20 7.47 3.86 -0.54
C VAL A 20 8.42 2.73 -0.18
N ASP A 21 9.64 2.79 -0.70
CA ASP A 21 10.68 1.80 -0.42
C ASP A 21 11.98 2.39 -0.94
N ASP A 22 13.06 2.26 -0.16
CA ASP A 22 14.34 2.82 -0.59
C ASP A 22 14.97 2.03 -1.72
N SER A 23 14.51 0.82 -1.97
CA SER A 23 14.98 0.00 -3.09
C SER A 23 14.12 0.28 -4.32
N VAL A 24 14.74 0.79 -5.38
CA VAL A 24 14.02 1.02 -6.63
C VAL A 24 13.43 -0.28 -7.15
N PHE A 25 14.17 -1.37 -7.03
CA PHE A 25 13.69 -2.67 -7.49
C PHE A 25 12.44 -3.10 -6.72
N ALA A 26 12.46 -2.95 -5.39
CA ALA A 26 11.32 -3.32 -4.57
C ALA A 26 10.10 -2.45 -4.87
N ARG A 27 10.32 -1.13 -5.06
CA ARG A 27 9.22 -0.24 -5.44
C ARG A 27 8.57 -0.67 -6.74
N LYS A 28 9.40 -0.99 -7.73
CA LYS A 28 8.88 -1.38 -9.04
C LYS A 28 8.14 -2.71 -8.97
N ASN A 29 8.60 -3.61 -8.13
CA ASN A 29 7.93 -4.88 -7.96
C ASN A 29 6.52 -4.70 -7.39
N VAL A 30 6.40 -3.92 -6.32
CA VAL A 30 5.10 -3.66 -5.71
C VAL A 30 4.21 -2.89 -6.69
N ALA A 31 4.77 -1.90 -7.37
CA ALA A 31 3.99 -1.12 -8.35
C ALA A 31 3.41 -2.03 -9.42
N ARG A 32 4.23 -2.95 -9.95
CA ARG A 32 3.76 -3.86 -10.99
C ARG A 32 2.63 -4.73 -10.49
N ILE A 33 2.74 -5.20 -9.24
CA ILE A 33 1.70 -6.05 -8.67
C ILE A 33 0.37 -5.29 -8.57
N VAL A 34 0.39 -4.08 -8.00
CA VAL A 34 -0.88 -3.36 -7.82
C VAL A 34 -1.42 -2.85 -9.15
N GLU A 35 -0.57 -2.56 -10.12
CA GLU A 35 -1.04 -2.20 -11.45
C GLU A 35 -1.74 -3.39 -12.10
N SER A 36 -1.29 -4.60 -11.82
CA SER A 36 -1.98 -5.79 -12.33
C SER A 36 -3.36 -5.95 -11.72
N PHE A 37 -3.62 -5.31 -10.59
CA PHE A 37 -4.95 -5.28 -9.96
C PHE A 37 -5.77 -4.10 -10.45
N GLY A 38 -5.29 -3.36 -11.44
CA GLY A 38 -6.01 -2.19 -11.95
C GLY A 38 -5.68 -0.90 -11.22
N GLY A 39 -4.70 -0.90 -10.33
CA GLY A 39 -4.34 0.29 -9.57
C GLY A 39 -3.51 1.27 -10.35
N GLU A 40 -3.45 2.50 -9.85
CA GLU A 40 -2.66 3.57 -10.43
C GLU A 40 -1.62 4.02 -9.42
N ILE A 41 -0.36 4.12 -9.84
CA ILE A 41 0.71 4.62 -8.98
C ILE A 41 0.75 6.13 -9.15
N VAL A 42 0.40 6.86 -8.09
CA VAL A 42 0.36 8.32 -8.17
C VAL A 42 1.59 8.97 -7.59
N GLY A 43 2.44 8.20 -6.91
CA GLY A 43 3.68 8.72 -6.38
C GLY A 43 4.57 7.61 -5.87
N GLU A 44 5.86 7.93 -5.74
CA GLU A 44 6.85 7.02 -5.19
C GLU A 44 7.77 7.80 -4.28
N ALA A 45 8.32 7.13 -3.28
CA ALA A 45 9.26 7.74 -2.37
C ALA A 45 10.29 6.70 -1.93
N GLY A 46 11.51 7.16 -1.66
CA GLY A 46 12.58 6.29 -1.21
C GLY A 46 12.92 6.47 0.27
N ASP A 47 12.23 7.36 0.97
CA ASP A 47 12.46 7.58 2.38
C ASP A 47 11.20 8.15 3.01
N GLY A 48 11.20 8.22 4.34
CA GLY A 48 10.01 8.66 5.06
C GLY A 48 9.69 10.12 4.87
N CYS A 49 10.71 10.96 4.77
CA CYS A 49 10.46 12.40 4.58
C CYS A 49 9.79 12.66 3.25
N THR A 50 10.30 12.03 2.19
CA THR A 50 9.70 12.15 0.86
C THR A 50 8.30 11.55 0.85
N ALA A 51 8.08 10.48 1.60
CA ALA A 51 6.76 9.86 1.67
C ALA A 51 5.72 10.84 2.20
N ILE A 52 6.07 11.60 3.24
CA ILE A 52 5.14 12.58 3.81
C ILE A 52 4.81 13.65 2.77
N THR A 53 5.82 14.17 2.09
CA THR A 53 5.63 15.17 1.04
C THR A 53 4.77 14.64 -0.09
N GLU A 54 5.06 13.42 -0.53
CA GLU A 54 4.31 12.82 -1.62
C GLU A 54 2.87 12.51 -1.22
N TYR A 55 2.65 12.16 0.04
CA TYR A 55 1.28 11.98 0.50
C TYR A 55 0.49 13.28 0.39
N ASP A 56 1.08 14.38 0.84
CA ASP A 56 0.41 15.67 0.75
C ASP A 56 0.15 16.08 -0.69
N ARG A 57 1.08 15.78 -1.59
CA ARG A 57 0.95 16.15 -2.99
C ARG A 57 -0.11 15.34 -3.71
N THR A 58 -0.17 14.04 -3.43
CA THR A 58 -0.99 13.12 -4.24
C THR A 58 -2.30 12.71 -3.58
N LYS A 59 -2.39 12.77 -2.25
CA LYS A 59 -3.56 12.31 -1.51
C LYS A 59 -3.99 10.93 -1.99
N PRO A 60 -3.14 9.91 -1.83
CA PRO A 60 -3.45 8.58 -2.37
C PRO A 60 -4.56 7.91 -1.58
N ASP A 61 -5.16 6.90 -2.19
CA ASP A 61 -6.13 6.07 -1.48
C ASP A 61 -5.44 5.11 -0.53
N MET A 62 -4.20 4.71 -0.84
CA MET A 62 -3.47 3.76 -0.02
C MET A 62 -1.97 3.98 -0.18
N VAL A 63 -1.24 3.82 0.92
CA VAL A 63 0.22 3.86 0.95
C VAL A 63 0.73 2.45 1.21
N LEU A 64 1.67 1.99 0.40
CA LEU A 64 2.38 0.73 0.61
C LEU A 64 3.81 1.11 0.97
N MET A 65 4.22 0.90 2.22
CA MET A 65 5.43 1.52 2.75
C MET A 65 6.32 0.53 3.48
N ASP A 66 7.60 0.51 3.11
CA ASP A 66 8.62 -0.25 3.82
C ASP A 66 8.83 0.33 5.22
N ILE A 67 9.22 -0.51 6.15
CA ILE A 67 9.51 -0.07 7.52
C ILE A 67 10.90 0.54 7.61
N THR A 68 11.91 -0.14 7.06
CA THR A 68 13.30 0.28 7.23
C THR A 68 13.78 1.08 6.03
N MET A 69 14.01 2.38 6.25
CA MET A 69 14.44 3.28 5.19
C MET A 69 15.37 4.34 5.77
N PRO A 70 16.23 4.94 4.93
CA PRO A 70 17.04 6.07 5.37
C PRO A 70 16.17 7.31 5.60
N GLN A 71 16.74 8.31 6.22
CA GLN A 71 16.14 9.58 6.54
C GLN A 71 15.09 9.46 7.63
N MET A 72 14.02 8.76 7.38
CA MET A 72 12.97 8.55 8.36
C MET A 72 12.38 7.18 8.11
N GLU A 73 12.31 6.37 9.15
CA GLU A 73 11.76 5.02 9.02
C GLU A 73 10.26 5.06 8.76
N GLY A 74 9.77 3.97 8.15
CA GLY A 74 8.38 3.91 7.74
C GLY A 74 7.39 4.05 8.88
N ILE A 75 7.71 3.50 10.06
CA ILE A 75 6.79 3.60 11.19
C ILE A 75 6.61 5.06 11.61
N GLU A 76 7.71 5.82 11.66
CA GLU A 76 7.61 7.24 12.01
C GLU A 76 6.87 8.01 10.92
N ALA A 77 7.15 7.71 9.66
CA ALA A 77 6.44 8.36 8.56
C ALA A 77 4.94 8.06 8.63
N ALA A 78 4.59 6.81 8.92
CA ALA A 78 3.19 6.42 9.05
C ALA A 78 2.51 7.20 10.16
N GLU A 79 3.19 7.33 11.29
CA GLU A 79 2.63 8.08 12.42
C GLU A 79 2.37 9.54 12.05
N ARG A 80 3.30 10.17 11.36
CA ARG A 80 3.15 11.57 10.96
C ARG A 80 2.05 11.74 9.94
N ILE A 81 1.96 10.82 8.97
CA ILE A 81 0.92 10.89 7.95
C ILE A 81 -0.46 10.74 8.59
N VAL A 82 -0.62 9.76 9.47
CA VAL A 82 -1.92 9.52 10.10
C VAL A 82 -2.31 10.66 11.01
N ARG A 83 -1.32 11.27 11.70
CA ARG A 83 -1.62 12.42 12.56
C ARG A 83 -2.17 13.59 11.76
N ALA A 84 -1.62 13.82 10.57
CA ALA A 84 -2.10 14.89 9.69
C ALA A 84 -3.34 14.49 8.91
N HIS A 85 -3.48 13.20 8.61
CA HIS A 85 -4.56 12.68 7.78
C HIS A 85 -5.11 11.42 8.45
N PRO A 86 -6.06 11.56 9.39
CA PRO A 86 -6.55 10.39 10.14
C PRO A 86 -7.18 9.30 9.28
N ASP A 87 -7.61 9.65 8.06
CA ASP A 87 -8.20 8.67 7.16
C ASP A 87 -7.18 7.92 6.32
N ALA A 88 -5.89 8.22 6.48
CA ALA A 88 -4.84 7.59 5.65
C ALA A 88 -4.87 6.08 5.85
N ARG A 89 -4.74 5.37 4.73
CA ARG A 89 -4.66 3.92 4.72
C ARG A 89 -3.22 3.54 4.42
N ILE A 90 -2.52 3.02 5.41
CA ILE A 90 -1.11 2.66 5.27
C ILE A 90 -0.96 1.19 5.54
N VAL A 91 -0.36 0.48 4.60
CA VAL A 91 -0.01 -0.92 4.72
C VAL A 91 1.51 -1.01 4.71
N MET A 92 2.09 -1.60 5.75
CA MET A 92 3.54 -1.77 5.80
C MET A 92 3.92 -2.99 4.97
N VAL A 93 5.02 -2.88 4.20
CA VAL A 93 5.52 -3.96 3.37
C VAL A 93 6.98 -4.12 3.71
N SER A 94 7.35 -5.17 4.44
CA SER A 94 8.69 -5.25 4.99
C SER A 94 9.18 -6.68 5.10
N SER A 95 10.50 -6.86 4.98
CA SER A 95 11.14 -8.13 5.24
C SER A 95 11.35 -8.37 6.74
N VAL A 96 11.16 -7.33 7.55
CA VAL A 96 11.34 -7.46 8.99
C VAL A 96 10.11 -8.16 9.56
N GLY A 97 10.29 -9.39 10.01
CA GLY A 97 9.20 -10.19 10.52
C GLY A 97 9.06 -10.15 12.02
N TYR A 98 9.69 -9.17 12.68
CA TYR A 98 9.64 -9.12 14.13
C TYR A 98 8.29 -8.59 14.59
N GLN A 99 7.70 -9.32 15.50
CA GLN A 99 6.37 -9.02 16.00
C GLN A 99 6.29 -7.62 16.60
N GLU A 100 7.36 -7.18 17.26
CA GLU A 100 7.39 -5.84 17.85
C GLU A 100 7.23 -4.76 16.81
N ASN A 101 7.84 -4.92 15.64
CA ASN A 101 7.75 -3.92 14.58
C ASN A 101 6.35 -3.88 13.99
N ILE A 102 5.72 -5.04 13.88
CA ILE A 102 4.34 -5.10 13.38
C ILE A 102 3.40 -4.40 14.36
N VAL A 103 3.54 -4.73 15.65
CA VAL A 103 2.71 -4.12 16.68
C VAL A 103 2.93 -2.61 16.71
N ALA A 104 4.21 -2.18 16.67
CA ALA A 104 4.53 -0.76 16.69
C ALA A 104 3.90 -0.04 15.51
N ALA A 105 3.98 -0.62 14.31
CA ALA A 105 3.41 -0.01 13.13
C ALA A 105 1.91 0.16 13.25
N LEU A 106 1.23 -0.86 13.75
CA LEU A 106 -0.21 -0.80 13.92
C LEU A 106 -0.61 0.23 14.98
N GLN A 107 0.17 0.31 16.06
CA GLN A 107 -0.10 1.30 17.11
C GLN A 107 0.10 2.73 16.62
N LYS A 108 0.96 2.92 15.63
CA LYS A 108 1.24 4.24 15.07
C LYS A 108 0.32 4.60 13.91
N GLY A 109 -0.61 3.72 13.58
CA GLY A 109 -1.66 4.06 12.61
C GLY A 109 -1.67 3.26 11.33
N ALA A 110 -0.69 2.37 11.11
CA ALA A 110 -0.76 1.46 9.97
C ALA A 110 -1.96 0.54 10.13
N ARG A 111 -2.59 0.21 9.02
CA ARG A 111 -3.80 -0.60 9.07
C ARG A 111 -3.55 -2.08 8.88
N HIS A 112 -2.42 -2.42 8.27
CA HIS A 112 -2.10 -3.81 8.01
C HIS A 112 -0.63 -3.95 7.66
N PHE A 113 -0.21 -5.18 7.44
CA PHE A 113 1.18 -5.51 7.24
C PHE A 113 1.28 -6.65 6.21
N VAL A 114 2.23 -6.56 5.29
CA VAL A 114 2.53 -7.61 4.32
C VAL A 114 4.03 -7.90 4.40
N GLN A 115 4.39 -9.16 4.48
CA GLN A 115 5.79 -9.56 4.60
C GLN A 115 6.40 -9.77 3.22
N LYS A 116 7.66 -9.35 3.06
CA LYS A 116 8.41 -9.65 1.85
C LYS A 116 8.95 -11.08 1.91
N PRO A 117 9.07 -11.77 0.79
CA PRO A 117 8.72 -11.33 -0.56
C PRO A 117 7.21 -11.20 -0.72
N VAL A 118 6.80 -10.15 -1.43
CA VAL A 118 5.38 -9.85 -1.56
C VAL A 118 4.73 -10.88 -2.47
N LYS A 119 3.71 -11.53 -1.94
CA LYS A 119 2.91 -12.48 -2.71
C LYS A 119 1.66 -11.77 -3.22
N PRO A 120 1.42 -11.74 -4.52
CA PRO A 120 0.29 -11.00 -5.06
C PRO A 120 -1.04 -11.39 -4.45
N GLU A 121 -1.26 -12.68 -4.20
CA GLU A 121 -2.54 -13.12 -3.63
C GLU A 121 -2.74 -12.58 -2.23
N ILE A 122 -1.67 -12.45 -1.44
CA ILE A 122 -1.77 -11.91 -0.08
C ILE A 122 -1.99 -10.40 -0.14
N LEU A 123 -1.22 -9.72 -0.99
CA LEU A 123 -1.38 -8.27 -1.10
C LEU A 123 -2.78 -7.91 -1.59
N TYR A 124 -3.31 -8.69 -2.53
CA TYR A 124 -4.65 -8.46 -3.04
C TYR A 124 -5.69 -8.49 -1.91
N GLU A 125 -5.62 -9.52 -1.06
CA GLU A 125 -6.58 -9.67 0.03
C GLU A 125 -6.40 -8.59 1.08
N VAL A 126 -5.16 -8.20 1.37
CA VAL A 126 -4.91 -7.12 2.33
C VAL A 126 -5.47 -5.81 1.82
N ILE A 127 -5.28 -5.51 0.54
CA ILE A 127 -5.83 -4.28 -0.04
C ILE A 127 -7.35 -4.28 0.07
N LYS A 128 -7.99 -5.39 -0.29
CA LYS A 128 -9.45 -5.48 -0.16
C LYS A 128 -9.90 -5.25 1.27
N TYR A 129 -9.21 -5.86 2.21
CA TYR A 129 -9.57 -5.72 3.62
C TYR A 129 -9.42 -4.27 4.08
N VAL A 130 -8.31 -3.63 3.75
CA VAL A 130 -8.03 -2.28 4.23
C VAL A 130 -8.95 -1.25 3.57
N MET A 131 -9.24 -1.43 2.28
CA MET A 131 -10.18 -0.53 1.59
C MET A 131 -11.61 -0.75 2.07
N GLY A 132 -11.95 -1.96 2.48
CA GLY A 132 -13.28 -2.25 2.97
C GLY A 132 -14.35 -1.94 1.94
N GLU A 133 -15.37 -1.20 2.34
CA GLU A 133 -16.47 -0.87 1.44
C GLU A 133 -16.08 0.13 0.36
N ASP A 134 -14.90 0.76 0.49
CA ASP A 134 -14.48 1.75 -0.50
C ASP A 134 -13.88 1.11 -1.74
N ALA A 135 -13.70 -0.22 -1.77
CA ALA A 135 -13.18 -0.91 -2.93
C ALA A 135 -14.24 -1.82 -3.53
N ILE A 136 -14.22 -1.92 -4.84
CA ILE A 136 -15.12 -2.81 -5.59
C ILE A 136 -14.24 -3.70 -6.44
N ALA A 137 -14.44 -5.03 -6.31
CA ALA A 137 -13.80 -5.99 -7.20
C ALA A 137 -14.65 -6.17 -8.43
N ALA A 138 -13.98 -6.19 -9.59
CA ALA A 138 -14.69 -6.41 -10.85
C ALA A 138 -15.33 -7.79 -10.85
N ALA A 139 -16.45 -7.91 -11.53
CA ALA A 139 -17.06 -9.22 -11.72
C ALA A 139 -16.09 -10.09 -12.51
N PRO A 140 -16.00 -11.40 -12.19
CA PRO A 140 -15.10 -12.28 -12.93
C PRO A 140 -15.52 -12.36 -14.39
N ALA A 141 -14.62 -11.91 -15.26
CA ALA A 141 -14.95 -11.90 -16.68
C ALA A 141 -15.09 -13.30 -17.22
N ALA A 142 -14.35 -14.23 -16.66
CA ALA A 142 -14.39 -15.60 -17.14
C ALA A 142 -15.74 -16.27 -16.92
N GLN A 143 -16.58 -15.63 -16.17
CA GLN A 143 -17.88 -16.22 -15.88
C GLN A 143 -18.78 -16.28 -17.04
N GLU A 144 -18.54 -15.45 -18.05
CA GLU A 144 -19.47 -15.42 -19.12
C GLU A 144 -19.31 -16.51 -20.05
N ASN A 145 -18.46 -17.41 -19.91
CA ASN A 145 -18.52 -18.49 -20.81
C ASN A 145 -18.94 -19.73 -20.34
#